data_8ce146ad52d330ae8a2f69db872eadaf
#
_entry.id   8ce146ad52d330ae8a2f69db872eadaf
#
_cell.length_a   1.000
_cell.length_b   1.000
_cell.length_c   1.000
_cell.angle_alpha   90.00
_cell.angle_beta   90.00
_cell.angle_gamma   90.00
#
_symmetry.space_group_name_H-M   'P 1'
#
loop_
_entity.id
_entity.type
_entity.pdbx_description
1 polymer ?
#
loop_
_entity_poly.entity_id
_entity_poly.type
_entity_poly.pdbx_seq_one_letter_code
_entity_poly.pdbx_strand_id
1 'polypeptide(L)'
;MYKFRTMVADAEARQSELESLNQTSDPTFKLRGDPRITTVGRFLRKTSLDELPQLINVLLGDMSLVGPRPLPVRDVSRFSEAWLMRRFSVKPGLTGLWQVSGRSNINFSQWIKLDLEYIDSWSVLLDLKILARTIPAVLRRDGAM
;
A
#
# COMPACT_ATOMS: atom_id res chain seq x y z
N MET A 1 -10.61 1.74 -6.74
CA MET A 1 -9.26 2.34 -6.80
C MET A 1 -8.63 2.01 -8.14
N TYR A 2 -8.23 3.02 -8.90
CA TYR A 2 -7.57 2.87 -10.21
C TYR A 2 -6.08 2.55 -10.04
N LYS A 3 -5.57 1.62 -10.84
CA LYS A 3 -4.17 1.22 -10.83
C LYS A 3 -3.83 0.58 -12.17
N PHE A 4 -2.62 0.79 -12.68
CA PHE A 4 -2.18 0.05 -13.86
C PHE A 4 -2.00 -1.43 -13.51
N ARG A 5 -2.43 -2.29 -14.43
CA ARG A 5 -2.28 -3.74 -14.28
C ARG A 5 -0.80 -4.12 -14.39
N THR A 6 -0.27 -4.68 -13.33
CA THR A 6 1.12 -5.13 -13.25
C THR A 6 1.28 -6.65 -13.26
N MET A 7 0.16 -7.37 -13.17
CA MET A 7 0.09 -8.83 -13.13
C MET A 7 -0.63 -9.38 -14.38
N VAL A 8 -0.43 -10.67 -14.63
CA VAL A 8 -1.17 -11.42 -15.65
C VAL A 8 -2.68 -11.38 -15.40
N ALA A 9 -3.49 -11.63 -16.44
CA ALA A 9 -4.94 -11.46 -16.35
C ALA A 9 -5.60 -12.42 -15.35
N ASP A 10 -5.05 -13.60 -15.19
CA ASP A 10 -5.50 -14.69 -14.30
C ASP A 10 -4.82 -14.69 -12.92
N ALA A 11 -4.17 -13.59 -12.54
CA ALA A 11 -3.40 -13.49 -11.30
C ALA A 11 -4.22 -13.76 -10.03
N GLU A 12 -5.50 -13.39 -10.01
CA GLU A 12 -6.38 -13.68 -8.86
C GLU A 12 -6.69 -15.17 -8.75
N ALA A 13 -6.97 -15.84 -9.87
CA ALA A 13 -7.22 -17.28 -9.88
C ALA A 13 -6.01 -18.07 -9.38
N ARG A 14 -4.80 -17.62 -9.71
CA ARG A 14 -3.54 -18.24 -9.24
C ARG A 14 -3.19 -17.91 -7.79
N GLN A 15 -3.91 -17.03 -7.13
CA GLN A 15 -3.60 -16.62 -5.76
C GLN A 15 -3.63 -17.81 -4.78
N SER A 16 -4.63 -18.68 -4.90
CA SER A 16 -4.79 -19.84 -4.02
C SER A 16 -3.61 -20.83 -4.12
N GLU A 17 -3.05 -21.00 -5.32
CA GLU A 17 -1.89 -21.89 -5.56
C GLU A 17 -0.61 -21.35 -4.91
N LEU A 18 -0.51 -20.02 -4.79
CA LEU A 18 0.65 -19.33 -4.23
C LEU A 18 0.52 -19.04 -2.73
N GLU A 19 -0.63 -19.29 -2.12
CA GLU A 19 -0.87 -18.95 -0.72
C GLU A 19 0.09 -19.70 0.22
N SER A 20 0.45 -20.93 -0.11
CA SER A 20 1.43 -21.74 0.63
C SER A 20 2.86 -21.18 0.57
N LEU A 21 3.15 -20.30 -0.40
CA LEU A 21 4.44 -19.64 -0.58
C LEU A 21 4.48 -18.25 0.06
N ASN A 22 3.42 -17.86 0.79
CA ASN A 22 3.39 -16.58 1.48
C ASN A 22 4.56 -16.47 2.46
N GLN A 23 5.34 -15.40 2.35
CA GLN A 23 6.56 -15.16 3.15
C GLN A 23 6.27 -14.40 4.45
N THR A 24 5.02 -14.16 4.77
CA THR A 24 4.60 -13.50 6.01
C THR A 24 3.44 -14.23 6.65
N SER A 25 3.39 -14.22 7.98
CA SER A 25 2.21 -14.63 8.77
C SER A 25 1.18 -13.51 8.90
N ASP A 26 1.49 -12.32 8.36
CA ASP A 26 0.62 -11.15 8.41
C ASP A 26 -0.66 -11.37 7.56
N PRO A 27 -1.74 -10.62 7.79
CA PRO A 27 -2.95 -10.68 6.96
C PRO A 27 -2.70 -10.40 5.48
N THR A 28 -1.63 -9.67 5.14
CA THR A 28 -1.26 -9.32 3.77
C THR A 28 -0.42 -10.40 3.11
N PHE A 29 -0.72 -10.68 1.84
CA PHE A 29 0.09 -11.62 1.05
C PHE A 29 1.38 -10.96 0.56
N LYS A 30 2.52 -11.64 0.75
CA LYS A 30 3.83 -11.16 0.34
C LYS A 30 4.68 -12.31 -0.22
N LEU A 31 5.09 -12.18 -1.49
CA LEU A 31 5.93 -13.15 -2.17
C LEU A 31 7.01 -12.43 -2.99
N ARG A 32 8.28 -12.61 -2.64
CA ARG A 32 9.40 -12.12 -3.46
C ARG A 32 9.46 -12.90 -4.77
N GLY A 33 9.58 -12.17 -5.89
CA GLY A 33 9.63 -12.80 -7.20
C GLY A 33 8.31 -13.43 -7.64
N ASP A 34 7.18 -12.87 -7.22
CA ASP A 34 5.84 -13.33 -7.56
C ASP A 34 5.73 -13.58 -9.09
N PRO A 35 5.50 -14.83 -9.52
CA PRO A 35 5.48 -15.21 -10.93
C PRO A 35 4.34 -14.57 -11.73
N ARG A 36 3.35 -14.01 -11.06
CA ARG A 36 2.23 -13.31 -11.69
C ARG A 36 2.61 -11.92 -12.19
N ILE A 37 3.72 -11.36 -11.73
CA ILE A 37 4.15 -10.01 -12.12
C ILE A 37 4.78 -10.06 -13.50
N THR A 38 4.22 -9.30 -14.45
CA THR A 38 4.78 -9.17 -15.80
C THR A 38 6.09 -8.36 -15.79
N THR A 39 6.89 -8.47 -16.86
CA THR A 39 8.12 -7.68 -17.01
C THR A 39 7.84 -6.18 -16.97
N VAL A 40 6.81 -5.71 -17.70
CA VAL A 40 6.36 -4.32 -17.66
C VAL A 40 5.83 -3.96 -16.27
N GLY A 41 5.07 -4.87 -15.63
CA GLY A 41 4.55 -4.69 -14.28
C GLY A 41 5.65 -4.51 -13.25
N ARG A 42 6.75 -5.24 -13.38
CA ARG A 42 7.93 -5.09 -12.50
C ARG A 42 8.56 -3.70 -12.63
N PHE A 43 8.69 -3.20 -13.86
CA PHE A 43 9.17 -1.83 -14.08
C PHE A 43 8.24 -0.79 -13.46
N LEU A 44 6.92 -0.90 -13.70
CA LEU A 44 5.93 0.02 -13.16
C LEU A 44 5.93 0.04 -11.62
N ARG A 45 5.99 -1.12 -10.97
CA ARG A 45 6.08 -1.23 -9.50
C ARG A 45 7.37 -0.61 -8.97
N LYS A 46 8.51 -0.92 -9.60
CA LYS A 46 9.82 -0.39 -9.20
C LYS A 46 9.88 1.13 -9.27
N THR A 47 9.13 1.74 -10.17
CA THR A 47 9.04 3.20 -10.35
C THR A 47 7.83 3.82 -9.67
N SER A 48 6.95 3.02 -9.04
CA SER A 48 5.67 3.44 -8.47
C SER A 48 4.72 4.11 -9.47
N LEU A 49 4.98 3.95 -10.78
CA LEU A 49 4.12 4.51 -11.84
C LEU A 49 2.77 3.79 -11.93
N ASP A 50 2.70 2.54 -11.44
CA ASP A 50 1.47 1.76 -11.41
C ASP A 50 0.38 2.40 -10.52
N GLU A 51 0.76 3.25 -9.58
CA GLU A 51 -0.14 3.94 -8.66
C GLU A 51 -0.58 5.33 -9.16
N LEU A 52 0.00 5.87 -10.24
CA LEU A 52 -0.39 7.19 -10.78
C LEU A 52 -1.89 7.33 -11.09
N PRO A 53 -2.62 6.30 -11.61
CA PRO A 53 -4.05 6.43 -11.83
C PRO A 53 -4.86 6.69 -10.56
N GLN A 54 -4.32 6.44 -9.36
CA GLN A 54 -4.97 6.78 -8.09
C GLN A 54 -5.17 8.29 -7.92
N LEU A 55 -4.41 9.13 -8.64
CA LEU A 55 -4.66 10.58 -8.66
C LEU A 55 -6.08 10.90 -9.17
N ILE A 56 -6.64 10.08 -10.04
CA ILE A 56 -8.05 10.21 -10.47
C ILE A 56 -8.98 9.98 -9.27
N ASN A 57 -8.70 8.97 -8.42
CA ASN A 57 -9.49 8.74 -7.22
C ASN A 57 -9.37 9.89 -6.22
N VAL A 58 -8.20 10.55 -6.14
CA VAL A 58 -8.03 11.77 -5.31
C VAL A 58 -8.90 12.90 -5.85
N LEU A 59 -8.88 13.14 -7.16
CA LEU A 59 -9.71 14.18 -7.79
C LEU A 59 -11.22 13.93 -7.65
N LEU A 60 -11.63 12.66 -7.69
CA LEU A 60 -13.01 12.24 -7.47
C LEU A 60 -13.42 12.28 -5.98
N GLY A 61 -12.46 12.47 -5.07
CA GLY A 61 -12.72 12.50 -3.63
C GLY A 61 -12.83 11.13 -2.95
N ASP A 62 -12.54 10.04 -3.65
CA ASP A 62 -12.51 8.67 -3.08
C ASP A 62 -11.27 8.43 -2.22
N MET A 63 -10.18 9.13 -2.53
CA MET A 63 -8.89 9.05 -1.84
C MET A 63 -8.38 10.43 -1.45
N SER A 64 -7.41 10.46 -0.53
CA SER A 64 -6.60 11.63 -0.22
C SER A 64 -5.20 11.50 -0.82
N LEU A 65 -4.46 12.59 -0.94
CA LEU A 65 -3.03 12.54 -1.27
C LEU A 65 -2.27 11.82 -0.14
N VAL A 66 -2.60 12.13 1.13
CA VAL A 66 -1.96 11.54 2.31
C VAL A 66 -3.00 10.79 3.14
N GLY A 67 -2.65 9.61 3.61
CA GLY A 67 -3.53 8.79 4.44
C GLY A 67 -3.06 7.34 4.56
N PRO A 68 -3.78 6.49 5.29
CA PRO A 68 -3.54 5.06 5.35
C PRO A 68 -3.61 4.42 3.95
N ARG A 69 -2.69 3.49 3.65
CA ARG A 69 -2.71 2.79 2.36
C ARG A 69 -3.97 1.94 2.20
N PRO A 70 -4.67 1.99 1.07
CA PRO A 70 -5.80 1.10 0.81
C PRO A 70 -5.32 -0.36 0.77
N LEU A 71 -6.15 -1.24 1.33
CA LEU A 71 -5.92 -2.68 1.35
C LEU A 71 -6.95 -3.42 0.49
N PRO A 72 -6.58 -4.54 -0.13
CA PRO A 72 -7.53 -5.45 -0.75
C PRO A 72 -8.58 -5.95 0.26
N VAL A 73 -9.83 -6.11 -0.17
CA VAL A 73 -10.92 -6.61 0.67
C VAL A 73 -10.56 -7.97 1.29
N ARG A 74 -9.89 -8.84 0.53
CA ARG A 74 -9.38 -10.12 1.01
C ARG A 74 -8.48 -9.98 2.23
N ASP A 75 -7.56 -9.00 2.25
CA ASP A 75 -6.63 -8.82 3.35
C ASP A 75 -7.35 -8.24 4.57
N VAL A 76 -8.31 -7.34 4.34
CA VAL A 76 -9.16 -6.78 5.40
C VAL A 76 -10.03 -7.86 6.06
N SER A 77 -10.56 -8.82 5.28
CA SER A 77 -11.37 -9.92 5.84
C SER A 77 -10.59 -10.86 6.78
N ARG A 78 -9.26 -10.79 6.76
CA ARG A 78 -8.38 -11.55 7.66
C ARG A 78 -8.06 -10.79 8.97
N PHE A 79 -8.61 -9.60 9.16
CA PHE A 79 -8.40 -8.84 10.39
C PHE A 79 -9.16 -9.49 11.55
N SER A 80 -8.42 -9.90 12.57
CA SER A 80 -8.95 -10.56 13.76
C SER A 80 -9.35 -9.58 14.87
N GLU A 81 -8.85 -8.34 14.80
CA GLU A 81 -8.98 -7.37 15.90
C GLU A 81 -9.71 -6.09 15.47
N ALA A 82 -10.70 -5.69 16.23
CA ALA A 82 -11.55 -4.54 15.90
C ALA A 82 -10.78 -3.21 15.79
N TRP A 83 -9.70 -3.03 16.56
CA TRP A 83 -8.89 -1.80 16.50
C TRP A 83 -8.20 -1.59 15.15
N LEU A 84 -7.94 -2.68 14.39
CA LEU A 84 -7.40 -2.60 13.04
C LEU A 84 -8.35 -1.86 12.08
N MET A 85 -9.65 -1.92 12.35
CA MET A 85 -10.68 -1.25 11.54
C MET A 85 -10.66 0.27 11.68
N ARG A 86 -10.04 0.81 12.75
CA ARG A 86 -9.93 2.26 12.95
C ARG A 86 -9.22 2.99 11.82
N ARG A 87 -8.34 2.31 11.11
CA ARG A 87 -7.64 2.88 9.94
C ARG A 87 -8.59 3.31 8.80
N PHE A 88 -9.81 2.79 8.78
CA PHE A 88 -10.85 3.14 7.81
C PHE A 88 -11.73 4.32 8.24
N SER A 89 -11.43 4.97 9.37
CA SER A 89 -12.12 6.17 9.80
C SER A 89 -11.79 7.42 8.97
N VAL A 90 -10.74 7.35 8.15
CA VAL A 90 -10.30 8.40 7.22
C VAL A 90 -10.17 7.85 5.81
N LYS A 91 -10.16 8.73 4.81
CA LYS A 91 -9.95 8.34 3.42
C LYS A 91 -8.57 7.72 3.24
N PRO A 92 -8.43 6.66 2.41
CA PRO A 92 -7.13 6.10 2.09
C PRO A 92 -6.28 7.12 1.31
N GLY A 93 -4.96 7.05 1.52
CA GLY A 93 -4.00 7.94 0.88
C GLY A 93 -3.25 7.31 -0.29
N LEU A 94 -2.82 8.14 -1.23
CA LEU A 94 -1.85 7.78 -2.27
C LEU A 94 -0.46 7.54 -1.62
N THR A 95 -0.10 8.36 -0.65
CA THR A 95 1.07 8.17 0.22
C THR A 95 0.66 8.26 1.69
N GLY A 96 1.54 7.87 2.60
CA GLY A 96 1.24 7.88 4.02
C GLY A 96 2.50 7.76 4.88
N LEU A 97 2.32 7.89 6.20
CA LEU A 97 3.41 7.89 7.16
C LEU A 97 4.26 6.61 7.06
N TRP A 98 3.63 5.42 6.94
CA TRP A 98 4.36 4.17 6.83
C TRP A 98 5.21 4.08 5.54
N GLN A 99 4.73 4.64 4.41
CA GLN A 99 5.45 4.63 3.13
C GLN A 99 6.75 5.43 3.20
N VAL A 100 6.79 6.48 4.00
CA VAL A 100 8.00 7.30 4.18
C VAL A 100 8.87 6.88 5.37
N SER A 101 8.41 5.87 6.15
CA SER A 101 9.08 5.39 7.37
C SER A 101 9.72 4.00 7.22
N GLY A 102 9.75 3.40 6.02
CA GLY A 102 10.42 2.12 5.79
C GLY A 102 9.75 1.16 4.82
N ARG A 103 8.51 1.48 4.35
CA ARG A 103 7.76 0.68 3.35
C ARG A 103 7.74 -0.81 3.69
N SER A 104 8.25 -1.64 2.77
CA SER A 104 8.25 -3.11 2.91
C SER A 104 9.19 -3.65 3.99
N ASN A 105 10.03 -2.83 4.61
CA ASN A 105 10.96 -3.24 5.67
C ASN A 105 10.31 -3.26 7.05
N ILE A 106 9.09 -2.76 7.20
CA ILE A 106 8.32 -2.79 8.45
C ILE A 106 7.31 -3.93 8.41
N ASN A 107 7.03 -4.54 9.57
CA ASN A 107 6.02 -5.57 9.70
C ASN A 107 4.60 -4.95 9.72
N PHE A 108 3.58 -5.80 9.56
CA PHE A 108 2.19 -5.37 9.50
C PHE A 108 1.75 -4.60 10.75
N SER A 109 2.13 -5.06 11.94
CA SER A 109 1.77 -4.40 13.20
C SER A 109 2.35 -2.98 13.29
N GLN A 110 3.61 -2.79 12.91
CA GLN A 110 4.24 -1.47 12.85
C GLN A 110 3.57 -0.58 11.79
N TRP A 111 3.24 -1.14 10.63
CA TRP A 111 2.52 -0.41 9.61
C TRP A 111 1.18 0.14 10.13
N ILE A 112 0.36 -0.72 10.76
CA ILE A 112 -0.92 -0.28 11.31
C ILE A 112 -0.74 0.77 12.42
N LYS A 113 0.27 0.62 13.27
CA LYS A 113 0.59 1.65 14.29
C LYS A 113 0.89 3.01 13.66
N LEU A 114 1.67 3.04 12.57
CA LEU A 114 1.95 4.29 11.84
C LEU A 114 0.70 4.88 11.18
N ASP A 115 -0.21 4.04 10.67
CA ASP A 115 -1.49 4.51 10.14
C ASP A 115 -2.36 5.15 11.24
N LEU A 116 -2.39 4.56 12.43
CA LEU A 116 -3.14 5.12 13.58
C LEU A 116 -2.47 6.37 14.15
N GLU A 117 -1.14 6.38 14.23
CA GLU A 117 -0.37 7.58 14.63
C GLU A 117 -0.67 8.76 13.69
N TYR A 118 -0.72 8.50 12.38
CA TYR A 118 -1.12 9.51 11.41
C TYR A 118 -2.53 10.04 11.69
N ILE A 119 -3.50 9.15 11.95
CA ILE A 119 -4.88 9.55 12.24
C ILE A 119 -4.97 10.40 13.51
N ASP A 120 -4.24 10.01 14.56
CA ASP A 120 -4.27 10.68 15.86
C ASP A 120 -3.55 12.03 15.88
N SER A 121 -2.51 12.16 15.07
CA SER A 121 -1.68 13.37 15.00
C SER A 121 -1.89 14.20 13.73
N TRP A 122 -2.95 13.91 12.98
CA TRP A 122 -3.21 14.57 11.69
C TRP A 122 -3.14 16.10 11.78
N SER A 123 -2.43 16.67 10.85
CA SER A 123 -2.37 18.10 10.60
C SER A 123 -1.91 18.37 9.16
N VAL A 124 -2.28 19.53 8.64
CA VAL A 124 -1.81 19.95 7.29
C VAL A 124 -0.27 19.97 7.23
N LEU A 125 0.40 20.35 8.32
CA LEU A 125 1.86 20.34 8.38
C LEU A 125 2.44 18.93 8.31
N LEU A 126 1.77 17.94 8.92
CA LEU A 126 2.17 16.52 8.82
C LEU A 126 2.00 16.03 7.39
N ASP A 127 0.91 16.35 6.72
CA ASP A 127 0.70 16.01 5.31
C ASP A 127 1.79 16.58 4.41
N LEU A 128 2.13 17.85 4.57
CA LEU A 128 3.22 18.49 3.81
C LEU A 128 4.57 17.81 4.06
N LYS A 129 4.87 17.42 5.30
CA LYS A 129 6.10 16.67 5.65
C LYS A 129 6.11 15.29 4.98
N ILE A 130 4.99 14.57 4.97
CA ILE A 130 4.88 13.25 4.33
C ILE A 130 5.06 13.40 2.81
N LEU A 131 4.41 14.39 2.17
CA LEU A 131 4.57 14.66 0.75
C LEU A 131 6.02 14.97 0.38
N ALA A 132 6.69 15.81 1.15
CA ALA A 132 8.10 16.14 0.93
C ALA A 132 9.02 14.91 1.05
N ARG A 133 8.74 13.99 2.00
CA ARG A 133 9.48 12.73 2.18
C ARG A 133 9.13 11.68 1.13
N THR A 134 7.96 11.76 0.51
CA THR A 134 7.53 10.79 -0.53
C THR A 134 8.41 10.90 -1.77
N ILE A 135 8.81 12.11 -2.17
CA ILE A 135 9.66 12.32 -3.35
C ILE A 135 10.96 11.52 -3.26
N PRO A 136 11.83 11.70 -2.23
CA PRO A 136 13.04 10.90 -2.12
C PRO A 136 12.77 9.41 -1.91
N ALA A 137 11.69 9.02 -1.23
CA ALA A 137 11.33 7.61 -1.04
C ALA A 137 10.98 6.91 -2.36
N VAL A 138 10.32 7.60 -3.30
CA VAL A 138 10.04 7.08 -4.64
C VAL A 138 11.33 7.02 -5.48
N LEU A 139 12.16 8.06 -5.43
CA LEU A 139 13.39 8.14 -6.22
C LEU A 139 14.44 7.09 -5.79
N ARG A 140 14.58 6.84 -4.49
CA ARG A 140 15.50 5.81 -3.96
C ARG A 140 15.04 4.39 -4.23
N ARG A 141 13.77 4.18 -4.62
CA ARG A 141 13.17 2.87 -4.90
C ARG A 141 13.28 1.88 -3.72
N ASP A 142 13.50 2.38 -2.50
CA ASP A 142 13.63 1.56 -1.30
C ASP A 142 12.30 0.85 -1.01
N GLY A 143 12.34 -0.49 -0.98
CA GLY A 143 11.17 -1.31 -0.68
C GLY A 143 10.09 -1.34 -1.78
N ALA A 144 10.40 -0.97 -3.02
CA ALA A 144 9.53 -1.24 -4.17
C ALA A 144 9.68 -2.73 -4.57
N MET A 145 8.62 -3.52 -4.38
CA MET A 145 8.53 -4.94 -4.75
C MET A 145 7.58 -5.14 -5.91
#